data_a00fbb21e623805ff8aa91ca81ea63bc
#
_entry.id   a00fbb21e623805ff8aa91ca81ea63bc
#
_cell.length_a   1.000
_cell.length_b   1.000
_cell.length_c   1.000
_cell.angle_alpha   90.00
_cell.angle_beta   90.00
_cell.angle_gamma   90.00
#
_symmetry.space_group_name_H-M   'P 1'
#
loop_
_entity.id
_entity.type
_entity.pdbx_description
1 polymer ?
#
loop_
_entity_poly.entity_id
_entity_poly.type
_entity_poly.pdbx_seq_one_letter_code
_entity_poly.pdbx_strand_id
1 'polypeptide(L)'
;MTGFGVYKTTIRLMAAAPQTLHPEALKEIQDHKRYFFTHLGLTERLLERCLGEALSAGGDFADLYFEAVISTSLGMDEGIVKTAAQGISVGCGIRVLSGERTGFAYTDDLSADRLLKAARTAALIADGPQTQRAQGFTQSPQAPSLYPITGLTTDADLAAKLKLIERADKAARDFDPRITQVRAGINDELRRILIAASDGTFAADTQPLARLNVSVIAKDASLNEGAGSTARGTSGGGGRVMLDFFEGEKSPEHYAREAARTAILQLGAVAAPAGEMEVVLGPGWPGVLLHEAVGHGLEADFNRKKTSAFSGLIGQQVASSKVTVVDNGRIPGRRGSLNVDDEGNATQETVLIENGILRGYLSDKLSSRLMNMPNTGSGRRESYQAIPMPRMTNTYMLNGDDQPTDILKSVKRGLYAVNFGGGSVDITSGKFVFTASEAYLIEDGVVTAPVKGATLIGNGPEALKHVSMVGNDLALDEGVGTCGKAGQSVPVGVGMPTIKLDCMTVGGTGR
;
A
#
# COMPACT_ATOMS: atom_id res chain seq x y z
N MET A 1 43.83 33.41 -25.18
CA MET A 1 44.13 32.00 -25.56
C MET A 1 44.52 31.30 -24.30
N THR A 2 43.62 30.63 -23.65
CA THR A 2 43.91 29.68 -22.57
C THR A 2 42.79 28.60 -22.64
N GLY A 3 43.21 27.40 -23.05
CA GLY A 3 42.29 26.26 -23.26
C GLY A 3 41.89 25.65 -21.93
N PHE A 4 40.60 25.39 -21.77
CA PHE A 4 40.05 24.53 -20.71
C PHE A 4 40.10 23.10 -21.18
N GLY A 5 40.98 22.32 -20.56
CA GLY A 5 41.06 20.87 -20.72
C GLY A 5 39.88 20.17 -20.01
N VAL A 6 39.07 19.47 -20.76
CA VAL A 6 38.02 18.59 -20.24
C VAL A 6 38.68 17.26 -19.81
N TYR A 7 38.79 17.04 -18.51
CA TYR A 7 39.17 15.73 -17.97
C TYR A 7 37.99 14.76 -18.08
N LYS A 8 38.05 13.83 -19.03
CA LYS A 8 37.20 12.64 -19.07
C LYS A 8 37.76 11.60 -18.08
N THR A 9 37.21 11.58 -16.88
CA THR A 9 37.48 10.49 -15.94
C THR A 9 36.56 9.33 -16.29
N THR A 10 37.12 8.30 -16.96
CA THR A 10 36.42 7.04 -17.23
C THR A 10 36.51 6.20 -15.96
N ILE A 11 35.45 6.18 -15.15
CA ILE A 11 35.32 5.24 -14.03
C ILE A 11 34.98 3.87 -14.62
N ARG A 12 35.92 2.96 -14.64
CA ARG A 12 35.69 1.54 -14.89
C ARG A 12 35.05 0.94 -13.63
N LEU A 13 33.73 0.81 -13.61
CA LEU A 13 33.00 0.01 -12.63
C LEU A 13 33.15 -1.47 -13.01
N MET A 14 33.89 -2.22 -12.21
CA MET A 14 33.86 -3.67 -12.24
C MET A 14 32.51 -4.13 -11.66
N ALA A 15 31.71 -4.85 -12.42
CA ALA A 15 30.49 -5.47 -11.94
C ALA A 15 30.87 -6.55 -10.92
N ALA A 16 30.62 -6.30 -9.64
CA ALA A 16 30.64 -7.31 -8.62
C ALA A 16 29.41 -8.19 -8.75
N ALA A 17 29.58 -9.50 -8.73
CA ALA A 17 28.49 -10.47 -8.63
C ALA A 17 27.67 -10.19 -7.33
N PRO A 18 26.36 -10.51 -7.29
CA PRO A 18 25.57 -10.33 -6.09
C PRO A 18 26.24 -11.06 -4.91
N GLN A 19 26.70 -10.31 -3.92
CA GLN A 19 27.32 -10.88 -2.74
C GLN A 19 26.22 -11.53 -1.91
N THR A 20 26.18 -12.86 -1.88
CA THR A 20 25.45 -13.59 -0.85
C THR A 20 26.03 -13.21 0.48
N LEU A 21 25.20 -12.66 1.36
CA LEU A 21 25.63 -12.30 2.72
C LEU A 21 26.20 -13.54 3.44
N HIS A 22 27.25 -13.32 4.23
CA HIS A 22 27.81 -14.37 5.08
C HIS A 22 26.72 -14.94 6.01
N PRO A 23 26.66 -16.26 6.27
CA PRO A 23 25.61 -16.87 7.10
C PRO A 23 25.42 -16.23 8.49
N GLU A 24 26.47 -15.66 9.08
CA GLU A 24 26.35 -14.92 10.35
C GLU A 24 25.64 -13.58 10.18
N ALA A 25 25.89 -12.85 9.08
CA ALA A 25 25.20 -11.62 8.78
C ALA A 25 23.70 -11.86 8.49
N LEU A 26 23.36 -12.97 7.83
CA LEU A 26 21.96 -13.38 7.63
C LEU A 26 21.28 -13.72 8.95
N LYS A 27 21.96 -14.42 9.89
CA LYS A 27 21.42 -14.68 11.23
C LYS A 27 21.20 -13.39 12.03
N GLU A 28 22.09 -12.43 11.88
CA GLU A 28 21.96 -11.13 12.55
C GLU A 28 20.78 -10.31 12.02
N ILE A 29 20.52 -10.37 10.72
CA ILE A 29 19.34 -9.73 10.12
C ILE A 29 18.04 -10.44 10.52
N GLN A 30 18.07 -11.76 10.67
CA GLN A 30 16.92 -12.58 11.08
C GLN A 30 16.62 -12.47 12.58
N ASP A 31 17.58 -12.07 13.42
CA ASP A 31 17.30 -11.69 14.80
C ASP A 31 16.86 -10.23 14.87
N HIS A 32 15.58 -10.02 14.58
CA HIS A 32 14.98 -8.69 14.47
C HIS A 32 15.16 -7.82 15.73
N LYS A 33 15.28 -8.42 16.93
CA LYS A 33 15.48 -7.72 18.20
C LYS A 33 16.94 -7.27 18.39
N ARG A 34 17.87 -8.11 17.93
CA ARG A 34 19.31 -7.89 18.15
C ARG A 34 19.78 -6.52 17.65
N TYR A 35 19.26 -6.05 16.52
CA TYR A 35 19.60 -4.73 16.00
C TYR A 35 19.38 -3.61 17.04
N PHE A 36 18.22 -3.61 17.71
CA PHE A 36 17.86 -2.58 18.67
C PHE A 36 18.72 -2.65 19.95
N PHE A 37 19.05 -3.84 20.41
CA PHE A 37 19.88 -4.03 21.59
C PHE A 37 21.36 -3.82 21.32
N THR A 38 21.90 -4.34 20.21
CA THR A 38 23.32 -4.31 19.91
C THR A 38 23.76 -2.99 19.29
N HIS A 39 22.98 -2.44 18.34
CA HIS A 39 23.38 -1.24 17.59
C HIS A 39 22.80 0.05 18.16
N LEU A 40 21.61 -0.01 18.77
CA LEU A 40 20.95 1.17 19.32
C LEU A 40 21.04 1.24 20.86
N GLY A 41 21.67 0.26 21.51
CA GLY A 41 21.96 0.27 22.94
C GLY A 41 20.75 0.16 23.86
N LEU A 42 19.61 -0.31 23.37
CA LEU A 42 18.43 -0.52 24.20
C LEU A 42 18.64 -1.71 25.15
N THR A 43 17.91 -1.72 26.26
CA THR A 43 17.89 -2.84 27.22
C THR A 43 16.47 -3.06 27.70
N GLU A 44 16.08 -4.31 27.97
CA GLU A 44 14.74 -4.62 28.49
C GLU A 44 14.42 -3.79 29.75
N ARG A 45 15.39 -3.62 30.66
CA ARG A 45 15.23 -2.77 31.84
C ARG A 45 14.90 -1.31 31.52
N LEU A 46 15.46 -0.76 30.41
CA LEU A 46 15.11 0.60 29.98
C LEU A 46 13.69 0.64 29.45
N LEU A 47 13.28 -0.37 28.66
CA LEU A 47 11.91 -0.47 28.13
C LEU A 47 10.89 -0.58 29.25
N GLU A 48 11.14 -1.44 30.27
CA GLU A 48 10.28 -1.57 31.46
C GLU A 48 10.18 -0.25 32.23
N ARG A 49 11.28 0.47 32.41
CA ARG A 49 11.27 1.81 33.05
C ARG A 49 10.44 2.82 32.25
N CYS A 50 10.56 2.82 30.93
CA CYS A 50 9.79 3.70 30.06
C CYS A 50 8.27 3.40 30.15
N LEU A 51 7.89 2.11 30.15
CA LEU A 51 6.50 1.69 30.32
C LEU A 51 5.96 2.06 31.71
N GLY A 52 6.75 1.88 32.77
CA GLY A 52 6.40 2.30 34.11
C GLY A 52 6.18 3.82 34.21
N GLU A 53 7.04 4.61 33.58
CA GLU A 53 6.91 6.07 33.52
C GLU A 53 5.70 6.51 32.68
N ALA A 54 5.44 5.82 31.55
CA ALA A 54 4.29 6.07 30.69
C ALA A 54 2.94 5.85 31.42
N LEU A 55 2.89 4.90 32.36
CA LEU A 55 1.70 4.65 33.19
C LEU A 55 1.66 5.45 34.51
N SER A 56 2.66 6.29 34.79
CA SER A 56 2.80 6.96 36.08
C SER A 56 1.69 7.97 36.42
N ALA A 57 1.07 8.60 35.42
CA ALA A 57 -0.03 9.53 35.56
C ALA A 57 -1.43 8.87 35.36
N GLY A 58 -1.47 7.53 35.30
CA GLY A 58 -2.67 6.77 35.00
C GLY A 58 -2.60 6.15 33.61
N GLY A 59 -3.66 5.43 33.23
CA GLY A 59 -3.75 4.77 31.93
C GLY A 59 -4.08 3.28 32.05
N ASP A 60 -4.68 2.75 31.00
CA ASP A 60 -5.09 1.36 30.90
C ASP A 60 -4.06 0.51 30.13
N PHE A 61 -3.26 1.16 29.30
CA PHE A 61 -2.30 0.53 28.41
C PHE A 61 -1.23 1.54 27.98
N ALA A 62 -0.01 1.07 27.78
CA ALA A 62 1.09 1.83 27.15
C ALA A 62 1.87 0.97 26.20
N ASP A 63 2.35 1.55 25.09
CA ASP A 63 3.28 0.92 24.18
C ASP A 63 4.44 1.84 23.78
N LEU A 64 5.57 1.20 23.48
CA LEU A 64 6.76 1.78 22.89
C LEU A 64 6.93 1.17 21.50
N TYR A 65 6.97 2.00 20.47
CA TYR A 65 7.23 1.61 19.11
C TYR A 65 8.55 2.20 18.64
N PHE A 66 9.58 1.38 18.59
CA PHE A 66 10.89 1.75 18.04
C PHE A 66 10.92 1.43 16.56
N GLU A 67 11.50 2.33 15.79
CA GLU A 67 11.66 2.19 14.35
C GLU A 67 13.04 2.62 13.91
N ALA A 68 13.63 1.88 12.98
CA ALA A 68 14.82 2.25 12.25
C ALA A 68 14.60 1.97 10.76
N VAL A 69 14.63 3.01 9.94
CA VAL A 69 14.40 2.95 8.49
C VAL A 69 15.64 3.39 7.75
N ILE A 70 16.04 2.61 6.75
CA ILE A 70 16.99 3.03 5.72
C ILE A 70 16.21 3.00 4.40
N SER A 71 16.26 4.07 3.63
CA SER A 71 15.57 4.18 2.35
C SER A 71 16.49 4.69 1.25
N THR A 72 16.28 4.22 0.02
CA THR A 72 16.97 4.71 -1.16
C THR A 72 15.95 5.10 -2.22
N SER A 73 16.20 6.20 -2.92
CA SER A 73 15.40 6.66 -4.05
C SER A 73 16.32 7.00 -5.21
N LEU A 74 16.06 6.38 -6.36
CA LEU A 74 16.79 6.67 -7.60
C LEU A 74 15.78 6.93 -8.71
N GLY A 75 15.94 8.05 -9.41
CA GLY A 75 15.02 8.46 -10.49
C GLY A 75 15.77 9.01 -11.69
N MET A 76 15.33 8.58 -12.87
CA MET A 76 15.81 9.00 -14.18
C MET A 76 14.67 9.69 -14.94
N ASP A 77 14.97 10.78 -15.60
CA ASP A 77 14.08 11.49 -16.52
C ASP A 77 14.86 11.80 -17.80
N GLU A 78 14.34 11.37 -18.94
CA GLU A 78 14.97 11.56 -20.25
C GLU A 78 16.43 11.05 -20.32
N GLY A 79 16.70 9.88 -19.74
CA GLY A 79 18.02 9.26 -19.74
C GLY A 79 19.03 9.91 -18.78
N ILE A 80 18.59 10.89 -17.96
CA ILE A 80 19.43 11.60 -17.00
C ILE A 80 18.98 11.30 -15.58
N VAL A 81 19.90 10.88 -14.72
CA VAL A 81 19.60 10.72 -13.30
C VAL A 81 19.31 12.08 -12.67
N LYS A 82 18.08 12.27 -12.20
CA LYS A 82 17.61 13.50 -11.54
C LYS A 82 17.54 13.38 -10.04
N THR A 83 17.39 12.16 -9.52
CA THR A 83 17.27 11.89 -8.08
C THR A 83 18.19 10.71 -7.74
N ALA A 84 19.03 10.91 -6.74
CA ALA A 84 19.78 9.86 -6.07
C ALA A 84 19.86 10.26 -4.60
N ALA A 85 19.05 9.64 -3.74
CA ALA A 85 18.95 9.98 -2.32
C ALA A 85 18.93 8.74 -1.46
N GLN A 86 19.58 8.83 -0.31
CA GLN A 86 19.49 7.84 0.75
C GLN A 86 19.06 8.56 2.03
N GLY A 87 18.12 7.97 2.76
CA GLY A 87 17.63 8.49 4.04
C GLY A 87 17.81 7.46 5.15
N ILE A 88 18.08 7.94 6.36
CA ILE A 88 18.07 7.15 7.58
C ILE A 88 17.17 7.86 8.57
N SER A 89 16.24 7.13 9.17
CA SER A 89 15.35 7.63 10.23
C SER A 89 15.35 6.62 11.37
N VAL A 90 15.53 7.11 12.58
CA VAL A 90 15.51 6.29 13.81
C VAL A 90 14.71 7.04 14.87
N GLY A 91 13.87 6.34 15.63
CA GLY A 91 13.14 6.97 16.73
C GLY A 91 12.23 6.02 17.48
N CYS A 92 11.52 6.59 18.44
CA CYS A 92 10.56 5.90 19.28
C CYS A 92 9.28 6.73 19.45
N GLY A 93 8.13 6.15 19.16
CA GLY A 93 6.81 6.65 19.54
C GLY A 93 6.34 5.98 20.81
N ILE A 94 5.81 6.75 21.75
CA ILE A 94 5.30 6.28 23.04
C ILE A 94 3.85 6.69 23.14
N ARG A 95 2.96 5.69 23.31
CA ARG A 95 1.53 5.89 23.41
C ARG A 95 1.00 5.41 24.77
N VAL A 96 0.07 6.16 25.33
CA VAL A 96 -0.69 5.78 26.52
C VAL A 96 -2.18 5.87 26.23
N LEU A 97 -2.93 4.84 26.58
CA LEU A 97 -4.39 4.82 26.47
C LEU A 97 -5.02 4.95 27.85
N SER A 98 -6.05 5.79 27.98
CA SER A 98 -6.88 5.94 29.19
C SER A 98 -8.34 6.10 28.77
N GLY A 99 -9.11 5.00 28.84
CA GLY A 99 -10.44 4.93 28.23
C GLY A 99 -10.38 5.20 26.72
N GLU A 100 -11.03 6.26 26.27
CA GLU A 100 -10.99 6.72 24.85
C GLU A 100 -9.85 7.70 24.55
N ARG A 101 -9.18 8.22 25.59
CA ARG A 101 -8.12 9.21 25.45
C ARG A 101 -6.81 8.54 25.07
N THR A 102 -6.04 9.20 24.22
CA THR A 102 -4.71 8.77 23.80
C THR A 102 -3.71 9.87 24.09
N GLY A 103 -2.72 9.58 24.96
CA GLY A 103 -1.52 10.37 25.09
C GLY A 103 -0.45 9.84 24.15
N PHE A 104 0.27 10.74 23.48
CA PHE A 104 1.31 10.35 22.54
C PHE A 104 2.46 11.36 22.56
N ALA A 105 3.68 10.84 22.57
CA ALA A 105 4.90 11.60 22.37
C ALA A 105 5.93 10.76 21.62
N TYR A 106 6.87 11.38 20.93
CA TYR A 106 7.92 10.70 20.24
C TYR A 106 9.28 11.40 20.39
N THR A 107 10.36 10.67 20.08
CA THR A 107 11.72 11.18 20.08
C THR A 107 12.57 10.44 19.05
N ASP A 108 13.48 11.14 18.41
CA ASP A 108 14.54 10.60 17.54
C ASP A 108 15.85 10.36 18.31
N ASP A 109 15.94 10.82 19.57
CA ASP A 109 17.05 10.55 20.49
C ASP A 109 16.66 9.40 21.42
N LEU A 110 17.29 8.24 21.24
CA LEU A 110 17.02 7.01 22.01
C LEU A 110 17.80 6.93 23.34
N SER A 111 18.44 8.01 23.80
CA SER A 111 19.03 8.06 25.13
C SER A 111 17.98 7.87 26.23
N ALA A 112 18.39 7.26 27.34
CA ALA A 112 17.48 6.94 28.44
C ALA A 112 16.71 8.18 28.95
N ASP A 113 17.36 9.34 29.03
CA ASP A 113 16.75 10.57 29.50
C ASP A 113 15.65 11.09 28.56
N ARG A 114 15.89 11.01 27.24
CA ARG A 114 14.92 11.44 26.22
C ARG A 114 13.72 10.50 26.14
N LEU A 115 13.97 9.18 26.17
CA LEU A 115 12.90 8.19 26.21
C LEU A 115 12.01 8.35 27.45
N LEU A 116 12.60 8.49 28.64
CA LEU A 116 11.83 8.72 29.89
C LEU A 116 11.06 10.05 29.86
N LYS A 117 11.65 11.11 29.26
CA LYS A 117 10.95 12.39 29.10
C LYS A 117 9.74 12.25 28.16
N ALA A 118 9.89 11.56 27.02
CA ALA A 118 8.77 11.30 26.11
C ALA A 118 7.68 10.46 26.78
N ALA A 119 8.06 9.43 27.57
CA ALA A 119 7.13 8.61 28.34
C ALA A 119 6.29 9.44 29.32
N ARG A 120 6.93 10.34 30.09
CA ARG A 120 6.22 11.28 30.98
C ARG A 120 5.27 12.19 30.22
N THR A 121 5.71 12.71 29.07
CA THR A 121 4.88 13.59 28.24
C THR A 121 3.62 12.87 27.77
N ALA A 122 3.75 11.63 27.29
CA ALA A 122 2.60 10.81 26.88
C ALA A 122 1.66 10.51 28.06
N ALA A 123 2.23 10.20 29.24
CA ALA A 123 1.47 9.96 30.46
C ALA A 123 0.59 11.17 30.86
N LEU A 124 1.16 12.38 30.85
CA LEU A 124 0.45 13.62 31.24
C LEU A 124 -0.70 13.98 30.29
N ILE A 125 -0.56 13.67 28.98
CA ILE A 125 -1.64 13.91 28.01
C ILE A 125 -2.79 12.93 28.23
N ALA A 126 -2.48 11.66 28.58
CA ALA A 126 -3.48 10.64 28.82
C ALA A 126 -4.23 10.81 30.13
N ASP A 127 -3.65 11.47 31.14
CA ASP A 127 -4.10 11.71 32.51
C ASP A 127 -5.44 11.05 32.90
N GLY A 128 -5.42 10.14 33.86
CA GLY A 128 -6.60 9.37 34.28
C GLY A 128 -6.28 8.46 35.48
N PRO A 129 -7.26 7.71 35.98
CA PRO A 129 -7.02 6.77 37.08
C PRO A 129 -6.05 5.68 36.61
N GLN A 130 -5.05 5.38 37.40
CA GLN A 130 -4.13 4.27 37.16
C GLN A 130 -4.86 2.94 37.38
N THR A 131 -5.10 2.20 36.34
CA THR A 131 -5.80 0.91 36.37
C THR A 131 -4.89 -0.30 36.17
N GLN A 132 -3.68 -0.08 35.67
CA GLN A 132 -2.78 -1.18 35.32
C GLN A 132 -1.31 -0.90 35.64
N ARG A 133 -0.53 -1.97 35.89
CA ARG A 133 0.92 -1.96 35.96
C ARG A 133 1.49 -2.69 34.76
N ALA A 134 2.68 -2.28 34.31
CA ALA A 134 3.38 -2.98 33.25
C ALA A 134 3.67 -4.44 33.65
N GLN A 135 3.36 -5.37 32.77
CA GLN A 135 3.70 -6.78 32.90
C GLN A 135 5.08 -7.05 32.32
N GLY A 136 5.75 -8.12 32.78
CA GLY A 136 6.98 -8.61 32.18
C GLY A 136 6.75 -9.03 30.71
N PHE A 137 7.77 -8.89 29.87
CA PHE A 137 7.67 -9.18 28.47
C PHE A 137 7.48 -10.69 28.21
N THR A 138 6.46 -11.02 27.43
CA THR A 138 6.28 -12.33 26.81
C THR A 138 6.60 -12.21 25.34
N GLN A 139 7.23 -13.24 24.76
CA GLN A 139 7.44 -13.24 23.32
C GLN A 139 6.08 -13.32 22.63
N SER A 140 5.84 -12.43 21.67
CA SER A 140 4.72 -12.61 20.75
C SER A 140 4.84 -13.94 20.02
N PRO A 141 3.73 -14.58 19.67
CA PRO A 141 3.77 -15.82 18.89
C PRO A 141 4.64 -15.60 17.66
N GLN A 142 5.48 -16.60 17.34
CA GLN A 142 6.35 -16.51 16.18
C GLN A 142 5.49 -16.30 14.93
N ALA A 143 5.58 -15.13 14.35
CA ALA A 143 4.87 -14.78 13.14
C ALA A 143 5.48 -15.57 11.96
N PRO A 144 4.70 -15.93 10.94
CA PRO A 144 5.23 -16.57 9.74
C PRO A 144 6.16 -15.58 9.02
N SER A 145 7.27 -16.09 8.44
CA SER A 145 8.14 -15.27 7.59
C SER A 145 7.49 -15.08 6.22
N LEU A 146 6.81 -13.96 6.03
CA LEU A 146 6.10 -13.64 4.78
C LEU A 146 7.03 -13.03 3.71
N TYR A 147 8.20 -12.57 4.11
CA TYR A 147 9.20 -11.93 3.24
C TYR A 147 10.60 -12.31 3.72
N PRO A 148 11.12 -13.47 3.27
CA PRO A 148 12.45 -13.93 3.65
C PRO A 148 13.49 -12.90 3.17
N ILE A 149 14.36 -12.46 4.09
CA ILE A 149 15.42 -11.51 3.79
C ILE A 149 16.67 -12.30 3.48
N THR A 150 17.09 -12.29 2.22
CA THR A 150 18.30 -12.96 1.72
C THR A 150 19.48 -12.01 1.57
N GLY A 151 19.24 -10.71 1.69
CA GLY A 151 20.20 -9.61 1.61
C GLY A 151 19.53 -8.31 2.01
N LEU A 152 20.23 -7.19 1.95
CA LEU A 152 19.64 -5.87 2.16
C LEU A 152 19.58 -5.13 0.83
N THR A 153 18.39 -4.75 0.41
CA THR A 153 18.22 -3.94 -0.82
C THR A 153 18.95 -2.61 -0.70
N THR A 154 19.02 -2.07 0.51
CA THR A 154 19.71 -0.82 0.84
C THR A 154 21.23 -0.91 0.73
N ASP A 155 21.80 -2.12 0.87
CA ASP A 155 23.25 -2.38 0.70
C ASP A 155 23.61 -2.69 -0.75
N ALA A 156 22.60 -2.88 -1.62
CA ALA A 156 22.85 -3.09 -3.04
C ALA A 156 23.51 -1.85 -3.65
N ASP A 157 24.54 -2.09 -4.46
CA ASP A 157 25.26 -1.03 -5.16
C ASP A 157 24.27 -0.14 -5.95
N LEU A 158 24.46 1.16 -5.83
CA LEU A 158 23.66 2.15 -6.56
C LEU A 158 23.71 1.89 -8.09
N ALA A 159 24.84 1.35 -8.59
CA ALA A 159 24.98 0.94 -9.99
C ALA A 159 24.02 -0.20 -10.39
N ALA A 160 23.75 -1.14 -9.49
CA ALA A 160 22.78 -2.20 -9.74
C ALA A 160 21.35 -1.64 -9.86
N LYS A 161 20.97 -0.71 -9.00
CA LYS A 161 19.66 -0.02 -9.05
C LYS A 161 19.56 0.86 -10.30
N LEU A 162 20.63 1.57 -10.66
CA LEU A 162 20.68 2.38 -11.87
C LEU A 162 20.46 1.52 -13.13
N LYS A 163 21.08 0.35 -13.20
CA LYS A 163 20.89 -0.59 -14.31
C LYS A 163 19.43 -1.02 -14.49
N LEU A 164 18.66 -1.18 -13.42
CA LEU A 164 17.23 -1.52 -13.52
C LEU A 164 16.42 -0.39 -14.20
N ILE A 165 16.65 0.86 -13.81
CA ILE A 165 15.92 2.00 -14.40
C ILE A 165 16.43 2.36 -15.81
N GLU A 166 17.70 2.11 -16.14
CA GLU A 166 18.23 2.23 -17.52
C GLU A 166 17.58 1.20 -18.46
N ARG A 167 17.41 -0.04 -18.01
CA ARG A 167 16.69 -1.09 -18.74
C ARG A 167 15.26 -0.70 -19.01
N ALA A 168 14.57 -0.11 -18.00
CA ALA A 168 13.20 0.39 -18.16
C ALA A 168 13.12 1.55 -19.17
N ASP A 169 14.01 2.56 -19.07
CA ASP A 169 14.06 3.69 -20.00
C ASP A 169 14.24 3.23 -21.43
N LYS A 170 15.24 2.35 -21.65
CA LYS A 170 15.52 1.78 -22.98
C LYS A 170 14.33 1.02 -23.53
N ALA A 171 13.73 0.10 -22.75
CA ALA A 171 12.62 -0.73 -23.21
C ALA A 171 11.37 0.09 -23.55
N ALA A 172 11.11 1.19 -22.81
CA ALA A 172 10.01 2.10 -23.13
C ALA A 172 10.25 2.82 -24.47
N ARG A 173 11.46 3.38 -24.68
CA ARG A 173 11.80 4.11 -25.92
C ARG A 173 11.82 3.22 -27.16
N ASP A 174 12.29 1.97 -27.02
CA ASP A 174 12.34 1.00 -28.11
C ASP A 174 10.94 0.49 -28.52
N PHE A 175 9.90 0.76 -27.72
CA PHE A 175 8.54 0.23 -27.95
C PHE A 175 7.85 0.88 -29.16
N ASP A 176 7.91 2.22 -29.28
CA ASP A 176 7.24 2.97 -30.36
C ASP A 176 7.92 4.35 -30.56
N PRO A 177 8.19 4.78 -31.80
CA PRO A 177 8.84 6.06 -32.07
C PRO A 177 8.07 7.31 -31.62
N ARG A 178 6.78 7.18 -31.32
CA ARG A 178 5.96 8.28 -30.76
C ARG A 178 6.20 8.52 -29.27
N ILE A 179 6.95 7.66 -28.59
CA ILE A 179 7.37 7.89 -27.22
C ILE A 179 8.37 9.04 -27.18
N THR A 180 7.98 10.13 -26.51
CA THR A 180 8.79 11.36 -26.47
C THR A 180 9.45 11.59 -25.12
N GLN A 181 8.90 11.06 -24.03
CA GLN A 181 9.47 11.20 -22.69
C GLN A 181 9.29 9.92 -21.90
N VAL A 182 10.33 9.54 -21.16
CA VAL A 182 10.32 8.41 -20.23
C VAL A 182 10.88 8.84 -18.89
N ARG A 183 10.17 8.51 -17.84
CA ARG A 183 10.62 8.59 -16.44
C ARG A 183 10.60 7.22 -15.84
N ALA A 184 11.73 6.78 -15.30
CA ALA A 184 11.86 5.53 -14.57
C ALA A 184 12.45 5.80 -13.18
N GLY A 185 11.97 5.08 -12.17
CA GLY A 185 12.50 5.23 -10.83
C GLY A 185 12.34 3.97 -10.00
N ILE A 186 13.27 3.78 -9.06
CA ILE A 186 13.22 2.72 -8.07
C ILE A 186 13.35 3.31 -6.68
N ASN A 187 12.50 2.84 -5.77
CA ASN A 187 12.56 3.17 -4.35
C ASN A 187 12.63 1.86 -3.58
N ASP A 188 13.51 1.78 -2.61
CA ASP A 188 13.58 0.68 -1.68
C ASP A 188 13.75 1.17 -0.25
N GLU A 189 13.23 0.39 0.69
CA GLU A 189 13.23 0.67 2.12
C GLU A 189 13.49 -0.62 2.89
N LEU A 190 14.25 -0.52 3.95
CA LEU A 190 14.34 -1.52 4.98
C LEU A 190 13.92 -0.88 6.30
N ARG A 191 12.77 -1.32 6.81
CA ARG A 191 12.22 -0.87 8.10
C ARG A 191 12.42 -1.96 9.13
N ARG A 192 13.04 -1.64 10.25
CA ARG A 192 13.11 -2.49 11.44
C ARG A 192 12.24 -1.89 12.52
N ILE A 193 11.44 -2.72 13.16
CA ILE A 193 10.57 -2.32 14.26
C ILE A 193 10.78 -3.19 15.49
N LEU A 194 10.63 -2.57 16.67
CA LEU A 194 10.56 -3.25 17.96
C LEU A 194 9.41 -2.64 18.76
N ILE A 195 8.52 -3.48 19.24
CA ILE A 195 7.32 -3.09 19.98
C ILE A 195 7.40 -3.73 21.36
N ALA A 196 7.27 -2.90 22.39
CA ALA A 196 7.18 -3.32 23.78
C ALA A 196 5.97 -2.67 24.42
N ALA A 197 5.07 -3.45 25.04
CA ALA A 197 3.85 -2.90 25.61
C ALA A 197 3.59 -3.41 27.04
N SER A 198 2.79 -2.65 27.76
CA SER A 198 2.47 -2.90 29.18
C SER A 198 1.65 -4.17 29.43
N ASP A 199 1.01 -4.73 28.40
CA ASP A 199 0.29 -6.00 28.44
C ASP A 199 1.22 -7.22 28.24
N GLY A 200 2.53 -7.02 28.19
CA GLY A 200 3.54 -8.05 27.97
C GLY A 200 3.87 -8.30 26.49
N THR A 201 3.26 -7.59 25.54
CA THR A 201 3.62 -7.67 24.12
C THR A 201 5.09 -7.29 23.91
N PHE A 202 5.84 -8.15 23.22
CA PHE A 202 7.24 -7.92 22.86
C PHE A 202 7.52 -8.50 21.47
N ALA A 203 7.33 -7.71 20.44
CA ALA A 203 7.44 -8.12 19.04
C ALA A 203 8.51 -7.31 18.31
N ALA A 204 9.11 -7.91 17.30
CA ALA A 204 10.03 -7.23 16.39
C ALA A 204 9.88 -7.80 14.98
N ASP A 205 10.16 -6.97 13.97
CA ASP A 205 10.11 -7.37 12.57
C ASP A 205 11.11 -6.58 11.74
N THR A 206 11.54 -7.14 10.62
CA THR A 206 12.36 -6.46 9.61
C THR A 206 11.63 -6.55 8.29
N GLN A 207 11.23 -5.42 7.75
CA GLN A 207 10.29 -5.27 6.66
C GLN A 207 10.99 -4.66 5.44
N PRO A 208 11.33 -5.46 4.42
CA PRO A 208 11.78 -4.91 3.14
C PRO A 208 10.60 -4.30 2.40
N LEU A 209 10.87 -3.32 1.55
CA LEU A 209 9.91 -2.77 0.60
C LEU A 209 10.65 -2.26 -0.61
N ALA A 210 10.28 -2.72 -1.81
CA ALA A 210 10.85 -2.23 -3.05
C ALA A 210 9.74 -1.91 -4.05
N ARG A 211 9.94 -0.88 -4.87
CA ARG A 211 9.01 -0.47 -5.92
C ARG A 211 9.73 0.16 -7.09
N LEU A 212 9.45 -0.34 -8.29
CA LEU A 212 9.85 0.25 -9.56
C LEU A 212 8.64 0.93 -10.21
N ASN A 213 8.83 2.12 -10.78
CA ASN A 213 7.79 2.87 -11.47
C ASN A 213 8.32 3.36 -12.82
N VAL A 214 7.46 3.31 -13.83
CA VAL A 214 7.72 3.84 -15.17
C VAL A 214 6.54 4.73 -15.60
N SER A 215 6.85 5.89 -16.15
CA SER A 215 5.88 6.82 -16.73
C SER A 215 6.36 7.24 -18.09
N VAL A 216 5.48 7.17 -19.07
CA VAL A 216 5.77 7.42 -20.47
C VAL A 216 4.82 8.47 -21.03
N ILE A 217 5.33 9.37 -21.86
CA ILE A 217 4.52 10.29 -22.65
C ILE A 217 4.72 9.96 -24.12
N ALA A 218 3.63 9.73 -24.83
CA ALA A 218 3.59 9.57 -26.27
C ALA A 218 2.93 10.79 -26.91
N LYS A 219 3.39 11.16 -28.13
CA LYS A 219 2.82 12.23 -28.95
C LYS A 219 2.66 11.77 -30.39
N ASP A 220 1.54 12.14 -31.00
CA ASP A 220 1.28 11.90 -32.42
C ASP A 220 0.67 13.15 -33.04
N ALA A 221 1.45 13.81 -33.90
CA ALA A 221 1.06 15.06 -34.56
C ALA A 221 0.04 14.85 -35.70
N SER A 222 -0.14 13.62 -36.17
CA SER A 222 -1.05 13.30 -37.28
C SER A 222 -2.51 13.11 -36.87
N LEU A 223 -2.74 12.93 -35.57
CA LEU A 223 -4.09 12.71 -35.03
C LEU A 223 -4.87 14.01 -34.83
N ASN A 224 -6.18 13.90 -34.62
CA ASN A 224 -7.09 15.03 -34.38
C ASN A 224 -7.02 16.10 -35.50
N GLU A 225 -7.09 15.68 -36.75
CA GLU A 225 -7.07 16.58 -37.92
C GLU A 225 -5.84 17.51 -37.97
N GLY A 226 -4.70 17.01 -37.46
CA GLY A 226 -3.45 17.75 -37.40
C GLY A 226 -3.24 18.63 -36.14
N ALA A 227 -4.20 18.66 -35.22
CA ALA A 227 -4.02 19.31 -33.92
C ALA A 227 -3.07 18.52 -32.99
N GLY A 228 -2.83 17.25 -33.31
CA GLY A 228 -2.01 16.34 -32.53
C GLY A 228 -2.71 15.73 -31.34
N SER A 229 -2.13 14.68 -30.80
CA SER A 229 -2.55 14.04 -29.56
C SER A 229 -1.35 13.81 -28.65
N THR A 230 -1.56 13.91 -27.36
CA THR A 230 -0.56 13.59 -26.33
C THR A 230 -1.23 12.71 -25.28
N ALA A 231 -0.59 11.60 -24.95
CA ALA A 231 -1.11 10.68 -23.96
C ALA A 231 -0.01 10.19 -23.00
N ARG A 232 -0.41 9.80 -21.82
CA ARG A 232 0.45 9.27 -20.77
C ARG A 232 0.08 7.84 -20.43
N GLY A 233 1.09 7.01 -20.25
CA GLY A 233 0.95 5.68 -19.65
C GLY A 233 1.84 5.55 -18.43
N THR A 234 1.40 4.77 -17.47
CA THR A 234 2.17 4.49 -16.24
C THR A 234 2.03 3.03 -15.90
N SER A 235 3.12 2.44 -15.44
CA SER A 235 3.13 1.08 -14.90
C SER A 235 4.21 0.98 -13.83
N GLY A 236 4.13 -0.04 -13.02
CA GLY A 236 5.12 -0.29 -11.97
C GLY A 236 4.68 -1.42 -11.07
N GLY A 237 5.59 -1.86 -10.23
CA GLY A 237 5.31 -2.94 -9.32
C GLY A 237 6.36 -3.07 -8.23
N GLY A 238 6.13 -4.02 -7.35
CA GLY A 238 7.00 -4.30 -6.23
C GLY A 238 6.25 -4.96 -5.08
N GLY A 239 6.78 -4.79 -3.88
CA GLY A 239 6.20 -5.39 -2.69
C GLY A 239 7.22 -5.50 -1.57
N ARG A 240 6.96 -6.41 -0.63
CA ARG A 240 7.91 -6.79 0.40
C ARG A 240 8.88 -7.84 -0.16
N VAL A 241 9.69 -7.36 -1.10
CA VAL A 241 10.57 -8.16 -1.94
C VAL A 241 11.98 -7.57 -1.99
N MET A 242 12.91 -8.38 -2.44
CA MET A 242 14.29 -7.97 -2.71
C MET A 242 14.44 -7.55 -4.17
N LEU A 243 15.60 -6.99 -4.55
CA LEU A 243 15.83 -6.48 -5.91
C LEU A 243 15.83 -7.57 -7.00
N ASP A 244 16.09 -8.82 -6.65
CA ASP A 244 16.02 -9.98 -7.55
C ASP A 244 14.60 -10.24 -8.10
N PHE A 245 13.57 -9.75 -7.41
CA PHE A 245 12.19 -9.73 -7.92
C PHE A 245 12.09 -9.11 -9.32
N PHE A 246 12.90 -8.09 -9.60
CA PHE A 246 12.91 -7.40 -10.88
C PHE A 246 13.76 -8.07 -11.96
N GLU A 247 14.35 -9.23 -11.69
CA GLU A 247 15.10 -10.01 -12.69
C GLU A 247 14.27 -11.16 -13.31
N GLY A 248 13.01 -11.34 -12.83
CA GLY A 248 12.07 -12.34 -13.31
C GLY A 248 11.03 -11.79 -14.30
N GLU A 249 9.84 -12.34 -14.26
CA GLU A 249 8.69 -11.93 -15.09
C GLU A 249 8.29 -10.47 -14.85
N LYS A 250 8.45 -9.98 -13.62
CA LYS A 250 8.19 -8.59 -13.21
C LYS A 250 9.40 -7.69 -13.46
N SER A 251 10.05 -7.87 -14.62
CA SER A 251 11.24 -7.12 -14.99
C SER A 251 10.97 -5.63 -15.28
N PRO A 252 12.00 -4.77 -15.25
CA PRO A 252 11.87 -3.37 -15.65
C PRO A 252 11.30 -3.20 -17.06
N GLU A 253 11.67 -4.11 -17.98
CA GLU A 253 11.17 -4.12 -19.36
C GLU A 253 9.68 -4.43 -19.44
N HIS A 254 9.16 -5.31 -18.57
CA HIS A 254 7.72 -5.60 -18.48
C HIS A 254 6.95 -4.32 -18.16
N TYR A 255 7.29 -3.63 -17.07
CA TYR A 255 6.60 -2.41 -16.66
C TYR A 255 6.78 -1.27 -17.68
N ALA A 256 7.95 -1.18 -18.29
CA ALA A 256 8.22 -0.19 -19.34
C ALA A 256 7.33 -0.37 -20.56
N ARG A 257 7.20 -1.60 -21.05
CA ARG A 257 6.33 -1.93 -22.19
C ARG A 257 4.85 -1.70 -21.86
N GLU A 258 4.39 -2.04 -20.66
CA GLU A 258 3.01 -1.78 -20.25
C GLU A 258 2.70 -0.28 -20.15
N ALA A 259 3.61 0.52 -19.61
CA ALA A 259 3.46 1.98 -19.61
C ALA A 259 3.44 2.56 -21.04
N ALA A 260 4.32 2.07 -21.92
CA ALA A 260 4.38 2.48 -23.32
C ALA A 260 3.11 2.05 -24.08
N ARG A 261 2.66 0.79 -23.93
CA ARG A 261 1.43 0.27 -24.53
C ARG A 261 0.23 1.16 -24.16
N THR A 262 0.07 1.47 -22.88
CA THR A 262 -1.04 2.31 -22.39
C THR A 262 -0.95 3.72 -23.00
N ALA A 263 0.24 4.34 -23.07
CA ALA A 263 0.41 5.67 -23.66
C ALA A 263 0.02 5.67 -25.15
N ILE A 264 0.46 4.68 -25.92
CA ILE A 264 0.14 4.55 -27.34
C ILE A 264 -1.35 4.28 -27.57
N LEU A 265 -1.95 3.40 -26.76
CA LEU A 265 -3.39 3.13 -26.80
C LEU A 265 -4.23 4.41 -26.59
N GLN A 266 -3.85 5.21 -25.60
CA GLN A 266 -4.57 6.43 -25.23
C GLN A 266 -4.44 7.56 -26.27
N LEU A 267 -3.47 7.54 -27.17
CA LEU A 267 -3.36 8.51 -28.28
C LEU A 267 -4.61 8.50 -29.17
N GLY A 268 -5.09 7.30 -29.50
CA GLY A 268 -6.27 7.09 -30.37
C GLY A 268 -7.58 6.92 -29.62
N ALA A 269 -7.60 7.08 -28.29
CA ALA A 269 -8.81 6.88 -27.49
C ALA A 269 -9.88 7.94 -27.77
N VAL A 270 -11.13 7.47 -27.90
CA VAL A 270 -12.30 8.35 -28.06
C VAL A 270 -12.77 8.91 -26.71
N ALA A 271 -13.59 9.95 -26.71
CA ALA A 271 -14.15 10.47 -25.48
C ALA A 271 -15.10 9.46 -24.82
N ALA A 272 -14.98 9.26 -23.51
CA ALA A 272 -15.87 8.37 -22.78
C ALA A 272 -17.31 8.91 -22.78
N PRO A 273 -18.34 8.03 -22.89
CA PRO A 273 -19.72 8.42 -22.74
C PRO A 273 -20.03 8.89 -21.31
N ALA A 274 -21.05 9.73 -21.15
CA ALA A 274 -21.55 10.15 -19.84
C ALA A 274 -22.95 9.59 -19.60
N GLY A 275 -23.26 9.26 -18.35
CA GLY A 275 -24.57 8.78 -17.91
C GLY A 275 -24.51 7.49 -17.11
N GLU A 276 -25.67 6.93 -16.80
CA GLU A 276 -25.79 5.63 -16.15
C GLU A 276 -25.67 4.51 -17.18
N MET A 277 -24.85 3.52 -16.89
CA MET A 277 -24.64 2.38 -17.78
C MET A 277 -24.11 1.15 -17.04
N GLU A 278 -24.11 0.00 -17.72
CA GLU A 278 -23.44 -1.20 -17.26
C GLU A 278 -21.92 -1.00 -17.32
N VAL A 279 -21.21 -1.40 -16.24
CA VAL A 279 -19.75 -1.30 -16.18
C VAL A 279 -19.16 -2.64 -15.79
N VAL A 280 -18.22 -3.12 -16.58
CA VAL A 280 -17.36 -4.26 -16.20
C VAL A 280 -16.05 -3.71 -15.68
N LEU A 281 -15.65 -4.16 -14.49
CA LEU A 281 -14.32 -3.90 -13.94
C LEU A 281 -13.44 -5.11 -14.19
N GLY A 282 -12.24 -4.89 -14.70
CA GLY A 282 -11.24 -5.95 -14.90
C GLY A 282 -10.65 -6.46 -13.59
N PRO A 283 -9.86 -7.55 -13.63
CA PRO A 283 -9.22 -8.09 -12.44
C PRO A 283 -8.03 -7.25 -11.98
N GLY A 284 -7.63 -7.41 -10.72
CA GLY A 284 -6.42 -6.81 -10.15
C GLY A 284 -6.61 -5.39 -9.62
N TRP A 285 -5.91 -4.40 -10.19
CA TRP A 285 -5.88 -3.02 -9.70
C TRP A 285 -7.26 -2.33 -9.57
N PRO A 286 -8.28 -2.61 -10.39
CA PRO A 286 -9.62 -2.11 -10.13
C PRO A 286 -10.18 -2.43 -8.73
N GLY A 287 -9.61 -3.38 -8.01
CA GLY A 287 -9.83 -3.61 -6.58
C GLY A 287 -9.59 -2.39 -5.68
N VAL A 288 -8.96 -1.31 -6.18
CA VAL A 288 -8.91 -0.01 -5.50
C VAL A 288 -10.32 0.52 -5.21
N LEU A 289 -11.31 0.19 -6.02
CA LEU A 289 -12.72 0.49 -5.73
C LEU A 289 -13.15 -0.12 -4.39
N LEU A 290 -12.79 -1.38 -4.11
CA LEU A 290 -13.12 -2.03 -2.84
C LEU A 290 -12.40 -1.38 -1.67
N HIS A 291 -11.14 -1.00 -1.85
CA HIS A 291 -10.35 -0.29 -0.85
C HIS A 291 -11.03 1.00 -0.40
N GLU A 292 -11.45 1.81 -1.36
CA GLU A 292 -12.08 3.11 -1.10
C GLU A 292 -13.56 2.95 -0.73
N ALA A 293 -14.33 2.22 -1.53
CA ALA A 293 -15.78 2.14 -1.37
C ALA A 293 -16.21 1.35 -0.12
N VAL A 294 -15.39 0.42 0.33
CA VAL A 294 -15.69 -0.53 1.41
C VAL A 294 -14.64 -0.46 2.50
N GLY A 295 -13.37 -0.65 2.17
CA GLY A 295 -12.30 -0.87 3.12
C GLY A 295 -12.18 0.22 4.17
N HIS A 296 -12.09 1.48 3.77
CA HIS A 296 -12.06 2.60 4.71
C HIS A 296 -13.34 2.70 5.55
N GLY A 297 -14.49 2.40 4.97
CA GLY A 297 -15.76 2.37 5.70
C GLY A 297 -15.85 1.27 6.76
N LEU A 298 -15.02 0.22 6.64
CA LEU A 298 -14.97 -0.90 7.56
C LEU A 298 -13.82 -0.82 8.57
N GLU A 299 -13.10 0.28 8.66
CA GLU A 299 -12.14 0.54 9.73
C GLU A 299 -12.87 0.88 11.03
N ALA A 300 -12.51 0.20 12.12
CA ALA A 300 -13.27 0.19 13.37
C ALA A 300 -13.35 1.55 14.09
N ASP A 301 -12.35 2.41 13.92
CA ASP A 301 -12.35 3.74 14.54
C ASP A 301 -13.48 4.65 14.01
N PHE A 302 -13.79 4.59 12.72
CA PHE A 302 -14.94 5.28 12.13
C PHE A 302 -16.26 4.66 12.58
N ASN A 303 -16.32 3.33 12.65
CA ASN A 303 -17.52 2.61 13.07
C ASN A 303 -17.83 2.81 14.56
N ARG A 304 -16.80 2.84 15.43
CA ARG A 304 -16.91 3.17 16.85
C ARG A 304 -17.46 4.58 17.06
N LYS A 305 -16.97 5.54 16.28
CA LYS A 305 -17.43 6.94 16.32
C LYS A 305 -18.77 7.17 15.59
N LYS A 306 -19.34 6.12 14.95
CA LYS A 306 -20.57 6.19 14.17
C LYS A 306 -20.51 7.19 13.00
N THR A 307 -19.33 7.34 12.39
CA THR A 307 -19.08 8.25 11.26
C THR A 307 -18.92 7.53 9.93
N SER A 308 -19.05 6.20 9.90
CA SER A 308 -19.05 5.40 8.67
C SER A 308 -20.47 5.06 8.22
N ALA A 309 -20.66 4.99 6.91
CA ALA A 309 -21.89 4.46 6.30
C ALA A 309 -22.21 3.00 6.68
N PHE A 310 -21.23 2.25 7.20
CA PHE A 310 -21.38 0.85 7.65
C PHE A 310 -21.60 0.71 9.16
N SER A 311 -21.72 1.81 9.90
CA SER A 311 -21.84 1.76 11.37
C SER A 311 -23.10 1.04 11.80
N GLY A 312 -22.94 -0.02 12.62
CA GLY A 312 -24.04 -0.80 13.18
C GLY A 312 -24.68 -1.79 12.20
N LEU A 313 -24.09 -2.04 11.03
CA LEU A 313 -24.64 -2.93 10.00
C LEU A 313 -24.10 -4.36 10.06
N ILE A 314 -23.31 -4.75 11.10
CA ILE A 314 -22.86 -6.16 11.26
C ILE A 314 -24.09 -7.09 11.26
N GLY A 315 -24.01 -8.16 10.45
CA GLY A 315 -25.08 -9.13 10.23
C GLY A 315 -26.13 -8.72 9.19
N GLN A 316 -26.05 -7.50 8.65
CA GLN A 316 -26.95 -7.03 7.62
C GLN A 316 -26.36 -7.18 6.22
N GLN A 317 -27.23 -7.24 5.21
CA GLN A 317 -26.82 -7.27 3.83
C GLN A 317 -26.39 -5.88 3.37
N VAL A 318 -25.13 -5.76 2.95
CA VAL A 318 -24.50 -4.50 2.49
C VAL A 318 -24.02 -4.57 1.05
N ALA A 319 -24.05 -5.76 0.44
CA ALA A 319 -23.64 -6.01 -0.94
C ALA A 319 -24.52 -7.11 -1.57
N SER A 320 -24.37 -7.35 -2.89
CA SER A 320 -24.92 -8.52 -3.55
C SER A 320 -24.45 -9.81 -2.89
N SER A 321 -25.31 -10.84 -2.86
CA SER A 321 -24.96 -12.16 -2.31
C SER A 321 -23.78 -12.85 -3.03
N LYS A 322 -23.38 -12.36 -4.19
CA LYS A 322 -22.19 -12.85 -4.92
C LYS A 322 -20.89 -12.26 -4.39
N VAL A 323 -20.94 -11.25 -3.53
CA VAL A 323 -19.76 -10.49 -3.07
C VAL A 323 -19.25 -11.04 -1.75
N THR A 324 -17.99 -11.49 -1.74
CA THR A 324 -17.21 -11.80 -0.54
C THR A 324 -15.91 -11.01 -0.57
N VAL A 325 -15.68 -10.20 0.47
CA VAL A 325 -14.51 -9.32 0.57
C VAL A 325 -13.73 -9.66 1.84
N VAL A 326 -12.42 -9.79 1.68
CA VAL A 326 -11.48 -10.07 2.77
C VAL A 326 -10.38 -9.02 2.81
N ASP A 327 -9.77 -8.82 3.98
CA ASP A 327 -8.47 -8.17 4.15
C ASP A 327 -7.47 -9.19 4.69
N ASN A 328 -6.36 -9.40 4.00
CA ASN A 328 -5.39 -10.45 4.34
C ASN A 328 -3.96 -9.91 4.41
N GLY A 329 -3.47 -9.77 5.64
CA GLY A 329 -2.10 -9.33 5.93
C GLY A 329 -1.04 -10.43 5.76
N ARG A 330 -1.42 -11.67 5.38
CA ARG A 330 -0.54 -12.86 5.40
C ARG A 330 -0.12 -13.38 4.03
N ILE A 331 -0.36 -12.64 2.96
CA ILE A 331 0.03 -13.07 1.61
C ILE A 331 1.53 -12.80 1.41
N PRO A 332 2.35 -13.84 1.14
CA PRO A 332 3.80 -13.66 1.02
C PRO A 332 4.21 -12.63 -0.03
N GLY A 333 5.20 -11.79 0.30
CA GLY A 333 5.79 -10.81 -0.60
C GLY A 333 4.88 -9.63 -1.00
N ARG A 334 3.59 -9.64 -0.62
CA ARG A 334 2.67 -8.56 -1.00
C ARG A 334 2.97 -7.26 -0.24
N ARG A 335 2.71 -6.14 -0.92
CA ARG A 335 3.04 -4.80 -0.43
C ARG A 335 2.36 -4.46 0.90
N GLY A 336 1.10 -4.87 1.10
CA GLY A 336 0.34 -4.63 2.32
C GLY A 336 0.60 -5.65 3.44
N SER A 337 1.30 -6.76 3.17
CA SER A 337 1.51 -7.84 4.14
C SER A 337 2.51 -7.49 5.23
N LEU A 338 2.26 -7.97 6.44
CA LEU A 338 3.08 -7.77 7.64
C LEU A 338 3.10 -9.06 8.47
N ASN A 339 4.25 -9.41 9.03
CA ASN A 339 4.34 -10.50 10.00
C ASN A 339 3.57 -10.15 11.27
N VAL A 340 3.75 -8.92 11.75
CA VAL A 340 3.02 -8.30 12.86
C VAL A 340 2.59 -6.88 12.46
N ASP A 341 1.46 -6.42 12.99
CA ASP A 341 1.06 -5.02 12.86
C ASP A 341 1.91 -4.10 13.75
N ASP A 342 1.70 -2.80 13.66
CA ASP A 342 2.49 -1.81 14.41
C ASP A 342 2.08 -1.68 15.90
N GLU A 343 1.26 -2.62 16.39
CA GLU A 343 0.91 -2.84 17.80
C GLU A 343 1.41 -4.21 18.32
N GLY A 344 2.16 -4.96 17.48
CA GLY A 344 2.74 -6.25 17.82
C GLY A 344 1.78 -7.45 17.74
N ASN A 345 0.62 -7.28 17.11
CA ASN A 345 -0.31 -8.39 16.89
C ASN A 345 0.03 -9.09 15.57
N ALA A 346 -0.08 -10.44 15.53
CA ALA A 346 0.03 -11.17 14.29
C ALA A 346 -1.08 -10.71 13.31
N THR A 347 -0.71 -10.45 12.05
CA THR A 347 -1.71 -10.18 11.01
C THR A 347 -2.48 -11.46 10.67
N GLN A 348 -3.66 -11.31 10.09
CA GLN A 348 -4.53 -12.44 9.75
C GLN A 348 -5.29 -12.17 8.45
N GLU A 349 -6.04 -13.15 7.98
CA GLU A 349 -7.12 -12.97 7.03
C GLU A 349 -8.40 -12.66 7.80
N THR A 350 -9.01 -11.52 7.50
CA THR A 350 -10.25 -11.05 8.11
C THR A 350 -11.34 -10.99 7.06
N VAL A 351 -12.40 -11.77 7.24
CA VAL A 351 -13.59 -11.70 6.38
C VAL A 351 -14.38 -10.45 6.77
N LEU A 352 -14.50 -9.52 5.85
CA LEU A 352 -15.23 -8.26 6.03
C LEU A 352 -16.70 -8.40 5.59
N ILE A 353 -16.91 -8.89 4.39
CA ILE A 353 -18.22 -9.18 3.82
C ILE A 353 -18.22 -10.61 3.33
N GLU A 354 -19.22 -11.40 3.67
CA GLU A 354 -19.40 -12.78 3.22
C GLU A 354 -20.77 -12.96 2.59
N ASN A 355 -20.80 -13.32 1.32
CA ASN A 355 -22.04 -13.49 0.55
C ASN A 355 -22.99 -12.27 0.70
N GLY A 356 -22.42 -11.06 0.64
CA GLY A 356 -23.13 -9.80 0.78
C GLY A 356 -23.41 -9.35 2.21
N ILE A 357 -23.16 -10.19 3.22
CA ILE A 357 -23.43 -9.89 4.64
C ILE A 357 -22.19 -9.32 5.31
N LEU A 358 -22.31 -8.19 5.99
CA LEU A 358 -21.22 -7.61 6.77
C LEU A 358 -20.89 -8.48 7.99
N ARG A 359 -19.63 -8.92 8.08
CA ARG A 359 -19.15 -9.83 9.14
C ARG A 359 -18.32 -9.14 10.22
N GLY A 360 -17.55 -8.10 9.88
CA GLY A 360 -16.69 -7.45 10.84
C GLY A 360 -16.05 -6.17 10.34
N TYR A 361 -15.25 -5.58 11.20
CA TYR A 361 -14.44 -4.40 10.95
C TYR A 361 -12.96 -4.70 11.16
N LEU A 362 -12.09 -3.94 10.51
CA LEU A 362 -10.65 -3.94 10.78
C LEU A 362 -10.38 -3.15 12.07
N SER A 363 -9.69 -3.75 13.02
CA SER A 363 -9.50 -3.16 14.34
C SER A 363 -8.04 -3.09 14.78
N ASP A 364 -7.73 -2.03 15.53
CA ASP A 364 -6.57 -1.85 16.39
C ASP A 364 -6.88 -2.22 17.85
N LYS A 365 -5.88 -2.18 18.72
CA LYS A 365 -6.06 -2.47 20.16
C LYS A 365 -7.10 -1.56 20.83
N LEU A 366 -7.11 -0.27 20.49
CA LEU A 366 -8.06 0.69 21.07
C LEU A 366 -9.50 0.37 20.65
N SER A 367 -9.72 0.22 19.35
CA SER A 367 -11.08 -0.03 18.83
C SER A 367 -11.59 -1.41 19.23
N SER A 368 -10.75 -2.46 19.20
CA SER A 368 -11.14 -3.80 19.63
C SER A 368 -11.61 -3.81 21.10
N ARG A 369 -10.88 -3.12 21.98
CA ARG A 369 -11.25 -3.00 23.40
C ARG A 369 -12.57 -2.24 23.60
N LEU A 370 -12.71 -1.08 22.96
CA LEU A 370 -13.87 -0.21 23.16
C LEU A 370 -15.16 -0.75 22.51
N MET A 371 -15.02 -1.52 21.45
CA MET A 371 -16.15 -2.16 20.75
C MET A 371 -16.40 -3.60 21.23
N ASN A 372 -15.58 -4.11 22.15
CA ASN A 372 -15.63 -5.49 22.61
C ASN A 372 -15.64 -6.50 21.44
N MET A 373 -14.69 -6.32 20.48
CA MET A 373 -14.54 -7.14 19.29
C MET A 373 -13.11 -7.70 19.19
N PRO A 374 -12.88 -8.79 18.44
CA PRO A 374 -11.54 -9.31 18.24
C PRO A 374 -10.61 -8.28 17.61
N ASN A 375 -9.32 -8.29 17.99
CA ASN A 375 -8.27 -7.56 17.30
C ASN A 375 -7.94 -8.29 15.99
N THR A 376 -7.86 -7.54 14.89
CA THR A 376 -7.62 -8.10 13.56
C THR A 376 -6.17 -7.99 13.08
N GLY A 377 -5.25 -7.48 13.93
CA GLY A 377 -3.86 -7.24 13.53
C GLY A 377 -3.76 -6.16 12.43
N SER A 378 -4.60 -5.12 12.56
CA SER A 378 -4.71 -4.05 11.56
C SER A 378 -4.33 -2.69 12.14
N GLY A 379 -3.70 -2.64 13.32
CA GLY A 379 -3.19 -1.41 13.94
C GLY A 379 -1.92 -0.96 13.23
N ARG A 380 -1.99 0.04 12.34
CA ARG A 380 -0.87 0.48 11.51
C ARG A 380 -0.59 1.97 11.68
N ARG A 381 0.68 2.35 11.51
CA ARG A 381 1.17 3.73 11.51
C ARG A 381 2.16 3.98 10.39
N GLU A 382 2.30 5.23 9.95
CA GLU A 382 3.30 5.60 8.94
C GLU A 382 4.73 5.48 9.48
N SER A 383 4.95 5.96 10.72
CA SER A 383 6.26 5.95 11.38
C SER A 383 6.15 6.04 12.89
N TYR A 384 7.29 6.04 13.59
CA TYR A 384 7.35 6.28 15.05
C TYR A 384 6.78 7.64 15.47
N GLN A 385 6.60 8.59 14.56
CA GLN A 385 6.03 9.91 14.82
C GLN A 385 4.50 9.93 14.80
N ALA A 386 3.87 8.80 14.47
CA ALA A 386 2.45 8.70 14.23
C ALA A 386 1.76 7.72 15.19
N ILE A 387 0.52 8.02 15.56
CA ILE A 387 -0.34 7.14 16.35
C ILE A 387 -0.87 6.02 15.46
N PRO A 388 -0.82 4.73 15.87
CA PRO A 388 -1.43 3.65 15.11
C PRO A 388 -2.96 3.79 15.08
N MET A 389 -3.54 3.33 13.99
CA MET A 389 -4.99 3.30 13.78
C MET A 389 -5.37 2.09 12.93
N PRO A 390 -6.65 1.70 12.91
CA PRO A 390 -7.10 0.63 12.01
C PRO A 390 -6.83 1.01 10.56
N ARG A 391 -6.16 0.12 9.80
CA ARG A 391 -5.81 0.29 8.39
C ARG A 391 -5.87 -1.07 7.67
N MET A 392 -6.24 -1.02 6.42
CA MET A 392 -6.18 -2.18 5.53
C MET A 392 -4.76 -2.70 5.33
N THR A 393 -4.65 -3.98 4.97
CA THR A 393 -3.41 -4.65 4.50
C THR A 393 -3.51 -4.96 3.01
N ASN A 394 -4.06 -6.10 2.62
CA ASN A 394 -4.40 -6.40 1.24
C ASN A 394 -5.89 -6.71 1.19
N THR A 395 -6.68 -5.78 0.66
CA THR A 395 -8.14 -5.90 0.59
C THR A 395 -8.55 -6.36 -0.80
N TYR A 396 -9.27 -7.48 -0.90
CA TYR A 396 -9.68 -8.02 -2.19
C TYR A 396 -11.01 -8.78 -2.13
N MET A 397 -11.67 -8.89 -3.30
CA MET A 397 -12.85 -9.72 -3.49
C MET A 397 -12.43 -11.14 -3.89
N LEU A 398 -13.07 -12.15 -3.32
CA LEU A 398 -12.87 -13.54 -3.71
C LEU A 398 -13.50 -13.84 -5.07
N ASN A 399 -13.05 -14.96 -5.70
CA ASN A 399 -13.63 -15.45 -6.94
C ASN A 399 -15.13 -15.79 -6.77
N GLY A 400 -15.89 -15.48 -7.82
CA GLY A 400 -17.19 -16.08 -8.09
C GLY A 400 -17.09 -17.24 -9.08
N ASP A 401 -18.25 -17.60 -9.64
CA ASP A 401 -18.38 -18.75 -10.55
C ASP A 401 -18.46 -18.33 -12.04
N ASP A 402 -18.62 -17.04 -12.33
CA ASP A 402 -18.86 -16.57 -13.68
C ASP A 402 -17.55 -16.56 -14.51
N GLN A 403 -17.66 -16.87 -15.82
CA GLN A 403 -16.51 -16.75 -16.72
C GLN A 403 -16.34 -15.29 -17.16
N PRO A 404 -15.12 -14.71 -17.11
CA PRO A 404 -14.89 -13.31 -17.51
C PRO A 404 -15.37 -12.97 -18.93
N THR A 405 -15.23 -13.91 -19.85
CA THR A 405 -15.72 -13.75 -21.23
C THR A 405 -17.25 -13.68 -21.31
N ASP A 406 -17.96 -14.39 -20.45
CA ASP A 406 -19.42 -14.39 -20.44
C ASP A 406 -19.94 -13.13 -19.75
N ILE A 407 -19.19 -12.61 -18.75
CA ILE A 407 -19.47 -11.30 -18.15
C ILE A 407 -19.43 -10.22 -19.24
N LEU A 408 -18.38 -10.14 -20.06
CA LEU A 408 -18.27 -9.16 -21.15
C LEU A 408 -19.39 -9.33 -22.19
N LYS A 409 -19.69 -10.58 -22.60
CA LYS A 409 -20.77 -10.88 -23.57
C LYS A 409 -22.15 -10.51 -23.06
N SER A 410 -22.38 -10.46 -21.75
CA SER A 410 -23.68 -10.10 -21.15
C SER A 410 -24.05 -8.63 -21.29
N VAL A 411 -23.07 -7.76 -21.63
CA VAL A 411 -23.26 -6.31 -21.70
C VAL A 411 -23.61 -5.89 -23.13
N LYS A 412 -24.75 -5.27 -23.33
CA LYS A 412 -25.17 -4.75 -24.66
C LYS A 412 -24.48 -3.44 -24.99
N ARG A 413 -24.44 -2.53 -24.03
CA ARG A 413 -23.81 -1.22 -24.16
C ARG A 413 -23.28 -0.79 -22.79
N GLY A 414 -21.97 -0.64 -22.68
CA GLY A 414 -21.35 -0.33 -21.40
C GLY A 414 -19.87 0.04 -21.53
N LEU A 415 -19.21 0.04 -20.38
CA LEU A 415 -17.80 0.35 -20.25
C LEU A 415 -17.05 -0.85 -19.65
N TYR A 416 -15.89 -1.18 -20.19
CA TYR A 416 -14.92 -2.09 -19.58
C TYR A 416 -13.75 -1.28 -19.03
N ALA A 417 -13.67 -1.11 -17.70
CA ALA A 417 -12.60 -0.39 -17.04
C ALA A 417 -11.53 -1.38 -16.54
N VAL A 418 -10.34 -1.30 -17.13
CA VAL A 418 -9.23 -2.23 -16.89
C VAL A 418 -8.27 -1.69 -15.85
N ASN A 419 -8.08 -0.36 -15.83
CA ASN A 419 -7.10 0.26 -14.93
C ASN A 419 -7.56 1.67 -14.50
N PHE A 420 -7.06 2.11 -13.32
CA PHE A 420 -7.39 3.40 -12.73
C PHE A 420 -6.14 4.20 -12.40
N GLY A 421 -6.21 5.52 -12.61
CA GLY A 421 -5.13 6.45 -12.27
C GLY A 421 -5.16 6.94 -10.82
N GLY A 422 -6.26 6.70 -10.13
CA GLY A 422 -6.50 7.08 -8.74
C GLY A 422 -7.96 7.37 -8.47
N GLY A 423 -8.30 7.55 -7.21
CA GLY A 423 -9.65 7.84 -6.74
C GLY A 423 -9.65 8.39 -5.33
N SER A 424 -10.83 8.72 -4.86
CA SER A 424 -11.06 9.18 -3.48
C SER A 424 -12.45 8.77 -3.00
N VAL A 425 -12.61 8.65 -1.69
CA VAL A 425 -13.89 8.37 -1.03
C VAL A 425 -14.16 9.38 0.09
N ASP A 426 -15.41 9.78 0.22
CA ASP A 426 -15.94 10.37 1.45
C ASP A 426 -16.48 9.25 2.34
N ILE A 427 -15.78 8.93 3.41
CA ILE A 427 -16.05 7.78 4.28
C ILE A 427 -17.43 7.90 4.95
N THR A 428 -17.86 9.11 5.27
CA THR A 428 -19.13 9.36 5.96
C THR A 428 -20.32 9.06 5.08
N SER A 429 -20.28 9.53 3.83
CA SER A 429 -21.37 9.31 2.86
C SER A 429 -21.18 8.07 2.00
N GLY A 430 -19.97 7.50 1.96
CA GLY A 430 -19.60 6.41 1.07
C GLY A 430 -19.46 6.81 -0.41
N LYS A 431 -19.54 8.10 -0.74
CA LYS A 431 -19.40 8.58 -2.12
C LYS A 431 -17.95 8.46 -2.59
N PHE A 432 -17.77 7.91 -3.79
CA PHE A 432 -16.46 7.77 -4.41
C PHE A 432 -16.41 8.35 -5.82
N VAL A 433 -15.18 8.68 -6.24
CA VAL A 433 -14.88 9.11 -7.61
C VAL A 433 -13.56 8.43 -8.03
N PHE A 434 -13.58 7.74 -9.18
CA PHE A 434 -12.41 7.07 -9.77
C PHE A 434 -12.23 7.45 -11.22
N THR A 435 -11.01 7.82 -11.63
CA THR A 435 -10.70 8.08 -13.03
C THR A 435 -9.99 6.88 -13.64
N ALA A 436 -10.58 6.31 -14.69
CA ALA A 436 -9.97 5.23 -15.44
C ALA A 436 -8.75 5.73 -16.23
N SER A 437 -7.63 5.04 -16.13
CA SER A 437 -6.44 5.24 -16.96
C SER A 437 -6.45 4.36 -18.20
N GLU A 438 -7.20 3.26 -18.15
CA GLU A 438 -7.46 2.37 -19.29
C GLU A 438 -8.90 1.85 -19.22
N ALA A 439 -9.70 2.15 -20.25
CA ALA A 439 -11.06 1.64 -20.39
C ALA A 439 -11.44 1.54 -21.86
N TYR A 440 -12.50 0.77 -22.13
CA TYR A 440 -13.01 0.48 -23.47
C TYR A 440 -14.51 0.52 -23.49
N LEU A 441 -15.09 0.79 -24.67
CA LEU A 441 -16.53 0.58 -24.89
C LEU A 441 -16.82 -0.91 -25.03
N ILE A 442 -18.00 -1.31 -24.57
CA ILE A 442 -18.61 -2.61 -24.88
C ILE A 442 -19.85 -2.35 -25.70
N GLU A 443 -19.94 -2.98 -26.87
CA GLU A 443 -21.06 -2.90 -27.82
C GLU A 443 -21.44 -4.32 -28.21
N ASP A 444 -22.67 -4.73 -27.93
CA ASP A 444 -23.23 -6.07 -28.18
C ASP A 444 -22.33 -7.22 -27.69
N GLY A 445 -21.75 -7.08 -26.50
CA GLY A 445 -20.87 -8.07 -25.87
C GLY A 445 -19.44 -8.09 -26.38
N VAL A 446 -19.07 -7.12 -27.23
CA VAL A 446 -17.72 -7.01 -27.81
C VAL A 446 -17.01 -5.77 -27.26
N VAL A 447 -15.78 -5.95 -26.79
CA VAL A 447 -14.91 -4.83 -26.41
C VAL A 447 -14.42 -4.15 -27.69
N THR A 448 -14.68 -2.83 -27.82
CA THR A 448 -14.43 -2.07 -29.05
C THR A 448 -13.38 -0.97 -28.83
N ALA A 449 -13.74 0.30 -28.93
CA ALA A 449 -12.80 1.41 -28.89
C ALA A 449 -12.25 1.71 -27.48
N PRO A 450 -10.95 2.02 -27.33
CA PRO A 450 -10.42 2.58 -26.10
C PRO A 450 -11.02 3.97 -25.84
N VAL A 451 -11.28 4.27 -24.58
CA VAL A 451 -11.82 5.57 -24.16
C VAL A 451 -10.91 6.33 -23.22
N LYS A 452 -10.99 7.65 -23.24
CA LYS A 452 -10.32 8.57 -22.33
C LYS A 452 -11.31 9.45 -21.58
N GLY A 453 -10.94 9.87 -20.37
CA GLY A 453 -11.74 10.75 -19.54
C GLY A 453 -12.93 10.05 -18.87
N ALA A 454 -12.95 8.71 -18.81
CA ALA A 454 -13.96 7.97 -18.05
C ALA A 454 -13.74 8.14 -16.55
N THR A 455 -14.78 8.58 -15.84
CA THR A 455 -14.78 8.72 -14.38
C THR A 455 -15.96 7.97 -13.80
N LEU A 456 -15.70 6.99 -12.93
CA LEU A 456 -16.74 6.26 -12.21
C LEU A 456 -17.13 7.03 -10.95
N ILE A 457 -18.43 7.27 -10.78
CA ILE A 457 -18.98 8.03 -9.65
C ILE A 457 -20.06 7.17 -9.00
N GLY A 458 -19.98 6.97 -7.70
CA GLY A 458 -20.95 6.14 -7.01
C GLY A 458 -20.92 6.30 -5.49
N ASN A 459 -21.66 5.41 -4.85
CA ASN A 459 -21.68 5.24 -3.39
C ASN A 459 -21.29 3.78 -3.09
N GLY A 460 -20.35 3.54 -2.19
CA GLY A 460 -19.79 2.22 -1.95
C GLY A 460 -20.80 1.14 -1.63
N PRO A 461 -21.62 1.28 -0.56
CA PRO A 461 -22.68 0.33 -0.23
C PRO A 461 -23.67 0.08 -1.36
N GLU A 462 -24.07 1.13 -2.11
CA GLU A 462 -25.01 0.98 -3.20
C GLU A 462 -24.36 0.29 -4.41
N ALA A 463 -23.14 0.69 -4.80
CA ALA A 463 -22.45 0.09 -5.93
C ALA A 463 -22.27 -1.43 -5.78
N LEU A 464 -21.94 -1.91 -4.56
CA LEU A 464 -21.79 -3.33 -4.32
C LEU A 464 -23.10 -4.13 -4.38
N LYS A 465 -24.25 -3.50 -4.18
CA LYS A 465 -25.56 -4.15 -4.36
C LYS A 465 -25.87 -4.41 -5.84
N HIS A 466 -25.30 -3.61 -6.75
CA HIS A 466 -25.45 -3.74 -8.19
C HIS A 466 -24.48 -4.73 -8.84
N VAL A 467 -23.64 -5.42 -8.07
CA VAL A 467 -22.81 -6.50 -8.59
C VAL A 467 -23.66 -7.69 -8.96
N SER A 468 -23.83 -7.94 -10.26
CA SER A 468 -24.66 -9.02 -10.79
C SER A 468 -23.87 -10.25 -11.22
N MET A 469 -22.60 -10.10 -11.58
CA MET A 469 -21.70 -11.19 -11.95
C MET A 469 -20.32 -11.00 -11.33
N VAL A 470 -19.68 -12.12 -10.92
CA VAL A 470 -18.33 -12.14 -10.33
C VAL A 470 -17.53 -13.27 -10.98
N GLY A 471 -16.43 -12.90 -11.60
CA GLY A 471 -15.54 -13.79 -12.34
C GLY A 471 -14.74 -14.75 -11.45
N ASN A 472 -14.08 -15.71 -12.10
CA ASN A 472 -13.21 -16.70 -11.49
C ASN A 472 -11.72 -16.42 -11.74
N ASP A 473 -11.39 -15.18 -12.09
CA ASP A 473 -10.07 -14.70 -12.51
C ASP A 473 -9.44 -13.72 -11.53
N LEU A 474 -9.63 -13.91 -10.22
CA LEU A 474 -9.04 -13.06 -9.19
C LEU A 474 -7.55 -12.80 -9.49
N ALA A 475 -7.22 -11.54 -9.58
CA ALA A 475 -5.84 -11.07 -9.58
C ALA A 475 -5.63 -10.04 -8.45
N LEU A 476 -4.40 -9.99 -7.94
CA LEU A 476 -3.96 -8.93 -7.04
C LEU A 476 -3.20 -7.87 -7.85
N ASP A 477 -3.16 -6.63 -7.33
CA ASP A 477 -2.41 -5.53 -7.95
C ASP A 477 -0.92 -5.82 -8.07
N GLU A 478 -0.17 -5.00 -8.80
CA GLU A 478 1.27 -5.16 -9.01
C GLU A 478 2.13 -4.66 -7.81
N GLY A 479 1.52 -4.35 -6.67
CA GLY A 479 2.24 -3.88 -5.48
C GLY A 479 2.58 -2.39 -5.53
N VAL A 480 1.64 -1.57 -6.01
CA VAL A 480 1.82 -0.11 -6.12
C VAL A 480 0.99 0.68 -5.10
N GLY A 481 0.06 0.03 -4.39
CA GLY A 481 -0.90 0.66 -3.51
C GLY A 481 -0.26 1.44 -2.36
N THR A 482 -0.76 2.64 -2.12
CA THR A 482 -0.45 3.46 -0.93
C THR A 482 -1.75 4.06 -0.44
N CYS A 483 -2.08 3.81 0.82
CA CYS A 483 -3.29 4.25 1.46
C CYS A 483 -3.02 5.48 2.33
N GLY A 484 -3.81 6.53 2.17
CA GLY A 484 -3.77 7.76 2.97
C GLY A 484 -4.92 7.84 3.95
N LYS A 485 -4.65 8.11 5.24
CA LYS A 485 -5.68 8.36 6.27
C LYS A 485 -5.11 9.26 7.36
N ALA A 486 -5.84 10.30 7.73
CA ALA A 486 -5.46 11.24 8.78
C ALA A 486 -4.02 11.77 8.64
N GLY A 487 -3.57 12.05 7.40
CA GLY A 487 -2.23 12.55 7.10
C GLY A 487 -1.13 11.49 7.15
N GLN A 488 -1.46 10.21 7.36
CA GLN A 488 -0.52 9.10 7.38
C GLN A 488 -0.65 8.23 6.13
N SER A 489 0.47 7.81 5.55
CA SER A 489 0.55 6.92 4.40
C SER A 489 1.09 5.54 4.79
N VAL A 490 0.42 4.46 4.36
CA VAL A 490 0.91 3.09 4.56
C VAL A 490 0.85 2.27 3.26
N PRO A 491 1.79 1.33 3.04
CA PRO A 491 1.74 0.42 1.91
C PRO A 491 0.54 -0.53 2.03
N VAL A 492 -0.19 -0.73 0.93
CA VAL A 492 -1.34 -1.64 0.86
C VAL A 492 -1.34 -2.42 -0.45
N GLY A 493 -2.08 -3.51 -0.49
CA GLY A 493 -2.44 -4.24 -1.70
C GLY A 493 -3.94 -4.23 -1.91
N VAL A 494 -4.36 -4.42 -3.15
CA VAL A 494 -5.76 -4.57 -3.55
C VAL A 494 -5.91 -5.70 -4.55
N GLY A 495 -7.13 -6.17 -4.75
CA GLY A 495 -7.41 -7.17 -5.77
C GLY A 495 -8.89 -7.40 -5.98
N MET A 496 -9.23 -7.94 -7.13
CA MET A 496 -10.57 -8.42 -7.43
C MET A 496 -10.56 -9.30 -8.67
N PRO A 497 -11.56 -10.18 -8.86
CA PRO A 497 -11.85 -10.78 -10.15
C PRO A 497 -12.57 -9.78 -11.07
N THR A 498 -12.78 -10.16 -12.32
CA THR A 498 -13.68 -9.42 -13.21
C THR A 498 -15.10 -9.38 -12.62
N ILE A 499 -15.70 -8.19 -12.51
CA ILE A 499 -17.09 -8.04 -12.03
C ILE A 499 -17.92 -7.21 -12.97
N LYS A 500 -19.23 -7.44 -12.96
CA LYS A 500 -20.22 -6.60 -13.64
C LYS A 500 -21.05 -5.83 -12.62
N LEU A 501 -21.17 -4.54 -12.85
CA LEU A 501 -22.07 -3.62 -12.18
C LEU A 501 -23.21 -3.27 -13.16
N ASP A 502 -24.45 -3.59 -12.83
CA ASP A 502 -25.59 -3.36 -13.72
C ASP A 502 -25.93 -1.87 -13.89
N CYS A 503 -25.53 -1.04 -12.93
CA CYS A 503 -25.76 0.39 -12.97
C CYS A 503 -24.60 1.13 -12.29
N MET A 504 -23.94 2.01 -13.04
CA MET A 504 -22.89 2.89 -12.53
C MET A 504 -22.95 4.22 -13.27
N THR A 505 -22.82 5.32 -12.53
CA THR A 505 -22.66 6.63 -13.16
C THR A 505 -21.25 6.78 -13.72
N VAL A 506 -21.15 7.01 -15.01
CA VAL A 506 -19.93 7.33 -15.72
C VAL A 506 -19.95 8.82 -16.08
N GLY A 507 -18.95 9.57 -15.59
CA GLY A 507 -18.63 10.90 -16.06
C GLY A 507 -17.71 10.79 -17.28
N GLY A 508 -18.07 11.46 -18.36
CA GLY A 508 -17.31 11.48 -19.61
C GLY A 508 -17.39 12.82 -20.30
N THR A 509 -16.59 13.00 -21.36
CA THR A 509 -16.56 14.20 -22.19
C THR A 509 -17.23 13.98 -23.56
N GLY A 510 -17.62 12.75 -23.88
CA GLY A 510 -18.40 12.39 -25.05
C GLY A 510 -19.88 12.79 -24.89
N ARG A 511 -20.49 13.25 -25.97
CA ARG A 511 -21.95 13.54 -26.04
C ARG A 511 -22.71 12.31 -26.52
#